data_fb103fef54dea938c648ed3201566aab
#
_entry.id   fb103fef54dea938c648ed3201566aab
#
_cell.length_a   1.000
_cell.length_b   1.000
_cell.length_c   1.000
_cell.angle_alpha   90.00
_cell.angle_beta   90.00
_cell.angle_gamma   90.00
#
_symmetry.space_group_name_H-M   'P 1'
#
loop_
_entity.id
_entity.type
_entity.pdbx_description
1 polymer ?
#
loop_
_entity_poly.entity_id
_entity_poly.type
_entity_poly.pdbx_seq_one_letter_code
_entity_poly.pdbx_strand_id
1 'polypeptide(L)'
;MQSKHEQNRLAGTWFLTAFLCIVLASAAVLVYLLLPNASEPVQPVTAEPLTIIDLSEETEEELSAAFQDYFSEVSLNRLTDDYDSGLALYRQPLSRTAVEWFYFQITGSREVTQAILTEAEKNDIPLSLAFSLAHTESNYNTNATNRNANTTLDRGLFQLNSNSFPALSETDFFDPFVSSKYGMSHLKFCLNTAGNEVSALAMYNAGTGRVRSNKTPQSTLNYVGKIMSYQKMLDQLFEEQVASYFETQITPGITVAYAR
;
A
#
# COMPACT_ATOMS: atom_id res chain seq x y z
N MET A 1 -71.76 38.57 32.58
CA MET A 1 -70.76 37.79 33.30
C MET A 1 -69.92 36.84 32.41
N GLN A 2 -70.22 36.67 31.14
CA GLN A 2 -69.51 35.76 30.21
C GLN A 2 -68.21 36.32 29.58
N SER A 3 -68.04 37.62 29.51
CA SER A 3 -66.86 38.23 28.80
C SER A 3 -65.48 38.09 29.53
N LYS A 4 -65.54 38.02 30.86
CA LYS A 4 -64.28 37.88 31.67
C LYS A 4 -63.64 36.46 31.61
N HIS A 5 -64.47 35.42 31.38
CA HIS A 5 -64.02 34.04 31.29
C HIS A 5 -63.34 33.71 29.97
N GLU A 6 -63.75 34.32 28.88
CA GLU A 6 -63.17 34.17 27.55
C GLU A 6 -61.83 34.91 27.44
N GLN A 7 -61.72 36.12 28.02
CA GLN A 7 -60.45 36.86 28.06
C GLN A 7 -59.37 36.12 28.85
N ASN A 8 -59.72 35.47 29.98
CA ASN A 8 -58.77 34.69 30.75
C ASN A 8 -58.34 33.39 30.06
N ARG A 9 -59.20 32.77 29.25
CA ARG A 9 -58.82 31.59 28.46
C ARG A 9 -57.91 31.95 27.28
N LEU A 10 -58.14 33.07 26.62
CA LEU A 10 -57.27 33.58 25.53
C LEU A 10 -55.92 34.00 26.07
N ALA A 11 -55.84 34.69 27.23
CA ALA A 11 -54.60 35.02 27.87
C ALA A 11 -53.77 33.79 28.30
N GLY A 12 -54.41 32.74 28.85
CA GLY A 12 -53.78 31.49 29.20
C GLY A 12 -53.20 30.73 28.01
N THR A 13 -53.89 30.73 26.88
CA THR A 13 -53.38 30.09 25.64
C THR A 13 -52.18 30.85 25.03
N TRP A 14 -52.19 32.18 25.10
CA TRP A 14 -51.04 32.99 24.65
C TRP A 14 -49.79 32.78 25.55
N PHE A 15 -49.96 32.65 26.84
CA PHE A 15 -48.85 32.34 27.78
C PHE A 15 -48.31 30.95 27.52
N LEU A 16 -49.17 29.95 27.28
CA LEU A 16 -48.71 28.58 26.96
C LEU A 16 -47.99 28.49 25.62
N THR A 17 -48.45 29.18 24.60
CA THR A 17 -47.76 29.20 23.29
C THR A 17 -46.46 29.95 23.36
N ALA A 18 -46.37 31.10 24.05
CA ALA A 18 -45.15 31.85 24.26
C ALA A 18 -44.11 31.04 25.06
N PHE A 19 -44.54 30.34 26.11
CA PHE A 19 -43.67 29.45 26.89
C PHE A 19 -43.13 28.28 26.07
N LEU A 20 -43.98 27.66 25.26
CA LEU A 20 -43.59 26.56 24.37
C LEU A 20 -42.56 27.04 23.33
N CYS A 21 -42.75 28.22 22.75
CA CYS A 21 -41.79 28.81 21.82
C CYS A 21 -40.43 29.10 22.48
N ILE A 22 -40.43 29.57 23.73
CA ILE A 22 -39.19 29.82 24.46
C ILE A 22 -38.47 28.49 24.77
N VAL A 23 -39.20 27.45 25.17
CA VAL A 23 -38.60 26.12 25.42
C VAL A 23 -38.07 25.50 24.15
N LEU A 24 -38.73 25.61 23.03
CA LEU A 24 -38.27 25.12 21.73
C LEU A 24 -37.06 25.91 21.24
N ALA A 25 -37.04 27.23 21.42
CA ALA A 25 -35.88 28.06 21.07
C ALA A 25 -34.65 27.74 21.93
N SER A 26 -34.83 27.52 23.24
CA SER A 26 -33.74 27.14 24.15
C SER A 26 -33.21 25.73 23.85
N ALA A 27 -34.11 24.79 23.48
CA ALA A 27 -33.69 23.46 23.03
C ALA A 27 -32.88 23.51 21.72
N ALA A 28 -33.31 24.36 20.77
CA ALA A 28 -32.59 24.55 19.51
C ALA A 28 -31.18 25.15 19.73
N VAL A 29 -31.05 26.13 20.64
CA VAL A 29 -29.77 26.72 21.01
C VAL A 29 -28.90 25.69 21.72
N LEU A 30 -29.44 24.85 22.60
CA LEU A 30 -28.71 23.78 23.27
C LEU A 30 -28.21 22.73 22.27
N VAL A 31 -29.06 22.34 21.33
CA VAL A 31 -28.67 21.42 20.24
C VAL A 31 -27.56 22.06 19.38
N TYR A 32 -27.67 23.35 19.06
CA TYR A 32 -26.65 24.06 18.29
C TYR A 32 -25.30 24.14 19.06
N LEU A 33 -25.33 24.32 20.36
CA LEU A 33 -24.13 24.35 21.21
C LEU A 33 -23.53 22.95 21.48
N LEU A 34 -24.34 21.90 21.37
CA LEU A 34 -23.91 20.50 21.52
C LEU A 34 -23.52 19.82 20.21
N LEU A 35 -23.88 20.42 19.06
CA LEU A 35 -23.30 19.98 17.80
C LEU A 35 -21.81 20.27 17.84
N PRO A 36 -20.94 19.28 17.60
CA PRO A 36 -19.54 19.55 17.43
C PRO A 36 -19.45 20.64 16.34
N ASN A 37 -18.77 21.75 16.67
CA ASN A 37 -18.45 22.78 15.69
C ASN A 37 -18.02 22.04 14.42
N ALA A 38 -18.75 22.28 13.33
CA ALA A 38 -18.30 21.79 12.05
C ALA A 38 -16.87 22.28 11.94
N SER A 39 -15.94 21.36 12.10
CA SER A 39 -14.53 21.60 11.92
C SER A 39 -14.43 22.44 10.65
N GLU A 40 -13.71 23.54 10.72
CA GLU A 40 -13.31 24.28 9.53
C GLU A 40 -13.00 23.26 8.45
N PRO A 41 -13.44 23.47 7.19
CA PRO A 41 -13.11 22.54 6.14
C PRO A 41 -11.61 22.33 6.21
N VAL A 42 -11.21 21.14 6.61
CA VAL A 42 -9.81 20.72 6.53
C VAL A 42 -9.44 21.03 5.10
N GLN A 43 -8.66 22.10 4.92
CA GLN A 43 -8.08 22.40 3.62
C GLN A 43 -7.47 21.07 3.17
N PRO A 44 -7.83 20.55 1.99
CA PRO A 44 -7.16 19.34 1.52
C PRO A 44 -5.68 19.68 1.63
N VAL A 45 -4.97 19.00 2.52
CA VAL A 45 -3.52 18.97 2.47
C VAL A 45 -3.28 18.50 1.06
N THR A 46 -2.91 19.44 0.20
CA THR A 46 -2.35 19.12 -1.10
C THR A 46 -1.09 18.36 -0.74
N ALA A 47 -1.23 17.06 -0.56
CA ALA A 47 -0.09 16.17 -0.58
C ALA A 47 0.57 16.49 -1.91
N GLU A 48 1.74 17.12 -1.86
CA GLU A 48 2.55 17.24 -3.05
C GLU A 48 2.61 15.86 -3.67
N PRO A 49 2.33 15.70 -4.96
CA PRO A 49 2.38 14.38 -5.57
C PRO A 49 3.75 13.83 -5.21
N LEU A 50 3.76 12.62 -4.61
CA LEU A 50 5.00 11.90 -4.35
C LEU A 50 5.82 11.99 -5.62
N THR A 51 6.94 12.69 -5.56
CA THR A 51 7.86 12.76 -6.69
C THR A 51 8.44 11.37 -6.79
N ILE A 52 7.78 10.53 -7.59
CA ILE A 52 8.34 9.23 -7.97
C ILE A 52 9.59 9.61 -8.75
N ILE A 53 10.74 9.35 -8.17
CA ILE A 53 12.01 9.49 -8.88
C ILE A 53 11.91 8.53 -10.05
N ASP A 54 11.87 9.09 -11.26
CA ASP A 54 11.86 8.28 -12.47
C ASP A 54 13.26 7.67 -12.63
N LEU A 55 13.40 6.44 -12.18
CA LEU A 55 14.66 5.69 -12.27
C LEU A 55 15.03 5.33 -13.72
N SER A 56 14.22 5.74 -14.70
CA SER A 56 14.50 5.48 -16.12
C SER A 56 15.68 6.28 -16.67
N GLU A 57 16.11 7.35 -15.98
CA GLU A 57 17.22 8.22 -16.39
C GLU A 57 18.53 7.95 -15.61
N GLU A 58 18.52 7.04 -14.61
CA GLU A 58 19.77 6.67 -13.92
C GLU A 58 20.71 5.91 -14.86
N THR A 59 21.97 6.31 -14.85
CA THR A 59 23.00 5.63 -15.63
C THR A 59 23.25 4.23 -15.07
N GLU A 60 23.67 3.27 -15.93
CA GLU A 60 24.00 1.90 -15.49
C GLU A 60 25.08 1.86 -14.39
N GLU A 61 25.91 2.88 -14.31
CA GLU A 61 26.98 3.03 -13.32
C GLU A 61 26.42 3.46 -11.94
N GLU A 62 25.47 4.40 -11.90
CA GLU A 62 24.79 4.84 -10.67
C GLU A 62 23.92 3.73 -10.10
N LEU A 63 23.22 3.00 -10.97
CA LEU A 63 22.42 1.83 -10.58
C LEU A 63 23.32 0.70 -10.01
N SER A 64 24.49 0.50 -10.58
CA SER A 64 25.46 -0.49 -10.11
C SER A 64 26.08 -0.10 -8.76
N ALA A 65 26.37 1.18 -8.54
CA ALA A 65 26.88 1.69 -7.27
C ALA A 65 25.81 1.60 -6.16
N ALA A 66 24.57 2.03 -6.44
CA ALA A 66 23.45 1.90 -5.53
C ALA A 66 23.15 0.43 -5.16
N PHE A 67 23.33 -0.47 -6.13
CA PHE A 67 23.19 -1.91 -5.94
C PHE A 67 24.26 -2.48 -5.00
N GLN A 68 25.52 -2.06 -5.14
CA GLN A 68 26.61 -2.52 -4.28
C GLN A 68 26.47 -1.99 -2.85
N ASP A 69 26.10 -0.73 -2.67
CA ASP A 69 25.84 -0.13 -1.36
C ASP A 69 24.66 -0.82 -0.66
N TYR A 70 23.56 -1.03 -1.36
CA TYR A 70 22.42 -1.76 -0.83
C TYR A 70 22.77 -3.20 -0.45
N PHE A 71 23.59 -3.88 -1.26
CA PHE A 71 24.01 -5.25 -0.98
C PHE A 71 24.87 -5.37 0.28
N SER A 72 25.73 -4.39 0.53
CA SER A 72 26.58 -4.35 1.73
C SER A 72 25.74 -4.07 3.00
N GLU A 73 24.77 -3.18 2.92
CA GLU A 73 23.93 -2.77 4.05
C GLU A 73 22.87 -3.83 4.40
N VAL A 74 22.21 -4.42 3.40
CA VAL A 74 21.18 -5.46 3.58
C VAL A 74 21.77 -6.78 4.06
N SER A 75 22.96 -7.14 3.60
CA SER A 75 23.63 -8.37 4.05
C SER A 75 24.02 -8.33 5.53
N LEU A 76 24.22 -7.14 6.09
CA LEU A 76 24.58 -6.95 7.50
C LEU A 76 23.34 -6.84 8.42
N ASN A 77 22.26 -6.23 7.96
CA ASN A 77 21.08 -5.92 8.81
C ASN A 77 19.99 -6.98 8.78
N ARG A 78 19.84 -7.74 7.68
CA ARG A 78 18.78 -8.79 7.56
C ARG A 78 19.13 -10.13 8.23
N LEU A 79 20.30 -10.30 8.79
CA LEU A 79 20.63 -11.50 9.58
C LEU A 79 19.93 -11.56 10.94
N THR A 80 19.20 -10.51 11.34
CA THR A 80 18.59 -10.42 12.66
C THR A 80 17.10 -10.05 12.70
N ASP A 81 16.46 -9.61 11.59
CA ASP A 81 15.04 -9.21 11.62
C ASP A 81 14.27 -9.68 10.39
N ASP A 82 13.51 -10.76 10.60
CA ASP A 82 12.46 -11.29 9.70
C ASP A 82 11.15 -10.44 9.79
N TYR A 83 11.26 -9.18 10.29
CA TYR A 83 10.12 -8.33 10.58
C TYR A 83 9.85 -7.34 9.43
N ASP A 84 8.83 -7.63 8.63
CA ASP A 84 8.27 -6.69 7.66
C ASP A 84 7.21 -5.82 8.32
N SER A 85 7.54 -4.55 8.57
CA SER A 85 6.62 -3.56 9.16
C SER A 85 5.37 -3.36 8.29
N GLY A 86 5.49 -3.43 6.97
CA GLY A 86 4.39 -3.28 6.03
C GLY A 86 3.34 -4.37 6.19
N LEU A 87 3.74 -5.65 6.17
CA LEU A 87 2.84 -6.78 6.41
C LEU A 87 2.26 -6.77 7.83
N ALA A 88 3.08 -6.46 8.83
CA ALA A 88 2.64 -6.40 10.22
C ALA A 88 1.53 -5.37 10.40
N LEU A 89 1.70 -4.16 9.86
CA LEU A 89 0.70 -3.09 9.91
C LEU A 89 -0.53 -3.41 9.04
N TYR A 90 -0.34 -4.02 7.88
CA TYR A 90 -1.46 -4.41 7.03
C TYR A 90 -2.37 -5.47 7.67
N ARG A 91 -1.80 -6.37 8.45
CA ARG A 91 -2.55 -7.41 9.21
C ARG A 91 -3.35 -6.88 10.38
N GLN A 92 -3.04 -5.66 10.86
CA GLN A 92 -3.76 -5.05 11.96
C GLN A 92 -4.96 -4.23 11.48
N PRO A 93 -6.16 -4.40 12.05
CA PRO A 93 -7.36 -3.66 11.61
C PRO A 93 -7.22 -2.14 11.69
N LEU A 94 -6.51 -1.62 12.69
CA LEU A 94 -6.36 -0.18 12.92
C LEU A 94 -5.43 0.51 11.91
N SER A 95 -4.41 -0.16 11.42
CA SER A 95 -3.43 0.39 10.48
C SER A 95 -3.66 -0.04 9.03
N ARG A 96 -4.45 -1.07 8.78
CA ARG A 96 -4.73 -1.62 7.45
C ARG A 96 -5.12 -0.54 6.43
N THR A 97 -6.06 0.34 6.78
CA THR A 97 -6.53 1.40 5.88
C THR A 97 -5.43 2.38 5.49
N ALA A 98 -4.51 2.69 6.43
CA ALA A 98 -3.38 3.57 6.13
C ALA A 98 -2.40 2.90 5.14
N VAL A 99 -2.14 1.60 5.31
CA VAL A 99 -1.32 0.81 4.39
C VAL A 99 -1.97 0.73 3.01
N GLU A 100 -3.26 0.44 2.94
CA GLU A 100 -4.03 0.42 1.68
C GLU A 100 -4.00 1.78 0.98
N TRP A 101 -4.16 2.86 1.74
CA TRP A 101 -4.09 4.22 1.20
C TRP A 101 -2.70 4.55 0.67
N PHE A 102 -1.64 4.22 1.39
CA PHE A 102 -0.26 4.43 0.95
C PHE A 102 0.00 3.78 -0.41
N TYR A 103 -0.25 2.48 -0.53
CA TYR A 103 -0.02 1.78 -1.78
C TYR A 103 -1.00 2.16 -2.90
N PHE A 104 -2.19 2.66 -2.55
CA PHE A 104 -3.09 3.27 -3.55
C PHE A 104 -2.49 4.54 -4.14
N GLN A 105 -1.82 5.38 -3.37
CA GLN A 105 -1.12 6.54 -3.91
C GLN A 105 0.01 6.14 -4.88
N ILE A 106 0.68 5.03 -4.61
CA ILE A 106 1.75 4.49 -5.46
C ILE A 106 1.23 3.94 -6.78
N THR A 107 0.13 3.18 -6.76
CA THR A 107 -0.38 2.49 -7.97
C THR A 107 -1.37 3.33 -8.78
N GLY A 108 -2.02 4.30 -8.16
CA GLY A 108 -3.15 5.05 -8.73
C GLY A 108 -4.42 4.22 -8.98
N SER A 109 -4.42 2.92 -8.63
CA SER A 109 -5.54 2.01 -8.85
C SER A 109 -5.88 1.21 -7.61
N ARG A 110 -7.09 1.39 -7.09
CA ARG A 110 -7.58 0.63 -5.93
C ARG A 110 -7.61 -0.88 -6.19
N GLU A 111 -8.01 -1.27 -7.37
CA GLU A 111 -8.11 -2.68 -7.77
C GLU A 111 -6.73 -3.35 -7.82
N VAL A 112 -5.74 -2.71 -8.45
CA VAL A 112 -4.35 -3.18 -8.49
C VAL A 112 -3.77 -3.26 -7.09
N THR A 113 -3.97 -2.22 -6.27
CA THR A 113 -3.50 -2.19 -4.88
C THR A 113 -4.04 -3.37 -4.10
N GLN A 114 -5.35 -3.58 -4.16
CA GLN A 114 -6.02 -4.65 -3.41
C GLN A 114 -5.58 -6.04 -3.86
N ALA A 115 -5.41 -6.22 -5.18
CA ALA A 115 -4.93 -7.47 -5.75
C ALA A 115 -3.52 -7.83 -5.26
N ILE A 116 -2.59 -6.85 -5.27
CA ILE A 116 -1.21 -7.06 -4.79
C ILE A 116 -1.19 -7.31 -3.28
N LEU A 117 -1.84 -6.46 -2.48
CA LEU A 117 -1.87 -6.57 -1.02
C LEU A 117 -2.40 -7.94 -0.57
N THR A 118 -3.52 -8.38 -1.15
CA THR A 118 -4.15 -9.66 -0.81
C THR A 118 -3.23 -10.85 -1.06
N GLU A 119 -2.58 -10.88 -2.20
CA GLU A 119 -1.75 -12.03 -2.56
C GLU A 119 -0.34 -11.96 -1.94
N ALA A 120 0.19 -10.75 -1.66
CA ALA A 120 1.41 -10.58 -0.88
C ALA A 120 1.22 -11.06 0.56
N GLU A 121 0.13 -10.66 1.24
CA GLU A 121 -0.22 -11.12 2.58
C GLU A 121 -0.35 -12.65 2.64
N LYS A 122 -1.08 -13.23 1.70
CA LYS A 122 -1.33 -14.68 1.62
C LYS A 122 -0.07 -15.51 1.41
N ASN A 123 0.89 -14.98 0.66
CA ASN A 123 2.15 -15.65 0.39
C ASN A 123 3.27 -15.24 1.36
N ASP A 124 2.98 -14.39 2.33
CA ASP A 124 3.96 -13.84 3.28
C ASP A 124 5.18 -13.26 2.53
N ILE A 125 4.90 -12.30 1.65
CA ILE A 125 5.88 -11.57 0.84
C ILE A 125 5.88 -10.12 1.30
N PRO A 126 7.06 -9.51 1.58
CA PRO A 126 7.18 -8.10 1.91
C PRO A 126 6.41 -7.22 0.93
N LEU A 127 5.61 -6.27 1.47
CA LEU A 127 4.76 -5.44 0.61
C LEU A 127 5.60 -4.61 -0.37
N SER A 128 6.68 -4.00 0.11
CA SER A 128 7.58 -3.23 -0.74
C SER A 128 8.17 -4.06 -1.89
N LEU A 129 8.53 -5.32 -1.63
CA LEU A 129 9.01 -6.24 -2.66
C LEU A 129 7.92 -6.56 -3.69
N ALA A 130 6.69 -6.87 -3.24
CA ALA A 130 5.58 -7.19 -4.11
C ALA A 130 5.23 -6.04 -5.07
N PHE A 131 5.18 -4.81 -4.53
CA PHE A 131 4.90 -3.61 -5.32
C PHE A 131 6.07 -3.25 -6.25
N SER A 132 7.31 -3.40 -5.80
CA SER A 132 8.50 -3.15 -6.63
C SER A 132 8.60 -4.11 -7.81
N LEU A 133 8.25 -5.37 -7.59
CA LEU A 133 8.16 -6.34 -8.67
C LEU A 133 7.10 -5.94 -9.70
N ALA A 134 5.87 -5.63 -9.26
CA ALA A 134 4.79 -5.23 -10.16
C ALA A 134 5.13 -3.93 -10.94
N HIS A 135 5.78 -2.97 -10.28
CA HIS A 135 6.27 -1.76 -10.94
C HIS A 135 7.27 -2.09 -12.05
N THR A 136 8.28 -2.90 -11.75
CA THR A 136 9.32 -3.24 -12.72
C THR A 136 8.79 -4.08 -13.88
N GLU A 137 7.80 -4.95 -13.64
CA GLU A 137 7.18 -5.79 -14.66
C GLU A 137 6.28 -5.00 -15.62
N SER A 138 5.46 -4.09 -15.12
CA SER A 138 4.40 -3.47 -15.93
C SER A 138 4.15 -2.00 -15.64
N ASN A 139 4.87 -1.39 -14.71
CA ASN A 139 4.50 -0.07 -14.14
C ASN A 139 3.03 -0.03 -13.70
N TYR A 140 2.59 -1.09 -13.03
CA TYR A 140 1.20 -1.30 -12.58
C TYR A 140 0.15 -1.37 -13.69
N ASN A 141 0.57 -1.53 -14.95
CA ASN A 141 -0.34 -1.64 -16.10
C ASN A 141 -0.85 -3.07 -16.26
N THR A 142 -2.13 -3.29 -15.96
CA THR A 142 -2.77 -4.60 -16.09
C THR A 142 -2.84 -5.11 -17.55
N ASN A 143 -2.78 -4.21 -18.54
CA ASN A 143 -2.85 -4.54 -19.96
C ASN A 143 -1.47 -4.65 -20.64
N ALA A 144 -0.38 -4.63 -19.85
CA ALA A 144 0.96 -4.74 -20.40
C ALA A 144 1.16 -6.06 -21.14
N THR A 145 1.81 -6.00 -22.30
CA THR A 145 2.15 -7.17 -23.10
C THR A 145 3.55 -6.99 -23.69
N ASN A 146 4.40 -7.97 -23.49
CA ASN A 146 5.73 -8.03 -24.06
C ASN A 146 5.93 -9.30 -24.89
N ARG A 147 6.53 -9.17 -26.07
CA ARG A 147 6.86 -10.30 -26.94
C ARG A 147 8.33 -10.65 -26.81
N ASN A 148 8.59 -11.84 -26.35
CA ASN A 148 9.93 -12.38 -26.21
C ASN A 148 10.54 -12.82 -27.55
N ALA A 149 11.86 -12.90 -27.64
CA ALA A 149 12.57 -13.35 -28.82
C ALA A 149 12.21 -14.79 -29.24
N ASN A 150 11.79 -15.63 -28.30
CA ASN A 150 11.30 -16.99 -28.54
C ASN A 150 9.81 -17.07 -28.90
N THR A 151 9.21 -15.94 -29.26
CA THR A 151 7.79 -15.80 -29.65
C THR A 151 6.76 -15.98 -28.52
N THR A 152 7.17 -16.26 -27.29
CA THR A 152 6.25 -16.27 -26.14
C THR A 152 5.81 -14.86 -25.77
N LEU A 153 4.71 -14.75 -25.07
CA LEU A 153 4.15 -13.48 -24.62
C LEU A 153 4.13 -13.45 -23.09
N ASP A 154 4.66 -12.36 -22.53
CA ASP A 154 4.49 -12.02 -21.14
C ASP A 154 3.37 -10.99 -21.03
N ARG A 155 2.42 -11.18 -20.12
CA ARG A 155 1.19 -10.40 -20.04
C ARG A 155 0.80 -10.02 -18.63
N GLY A 156 0.10 -8.91 -18.54
CA GLY A 156 -0.56 -8.44 -17.33
C GLY A 156 0.38 -7.82 -16.31
N LEU A 157 -0.17 -7.61 -15.14
CA LEU A 157 0.48 -6.89 -14.04
C LEU A 157 1.84 -7.45 -13.64
N PHE A 158 2.00 -8.77 -13.64
CA PHE A 158 3.23 -9.49 -13.27
C PHE A 158 3.94 -10.16 -14.45
N GLN A 159 3.63 -9.74 -15.68
CA GLN A 159 4.23 -10.23 -16.93
C GLN A 159 4.38 -11.75 -16.96
N LEU A 160 3.27 -12.44 -16.68
CA LEU A 160 3.22 -13.90 -16.66
C LEU A 160 3.41 -14.46 -18.08
N ASN A 161 4.37 -15.37 -18.23
CA ASN A 161 4.65 -15.99 -19.52
C ASN A 161 3.58 -17.02 -19.90
N SER A 162 2.99 -16.87 -21.10
CA SER A 162 1.90 -17.74 -21.58
C SER A 162 2.25 -19.23 -21.63
N ASN A 163 3.53 -19.57 -21.85
CA ASN A 163 3.97 -20.97 -21.86
C ASN A 163 4.18 -21.54 -20.46
N SER A 164 4.50 -20.69 -19.49
CA SER A 164 4.69 -21.10 -18.10
C SER A 164 3.36 -21.29 -17.37
N PHE A 165 2.30 -20.63 -17.83
CA PHE A 165 0.96 -20.67 -17.25
C PHE A 165 -0.10 -21.11 -18.28
N PRO A 166 0.00 -22.31 -18.83
CA PRO A 166 -0.87 -22.76 -19.94
C PRO A 166 -2.34 -22.96 -19.53
N ALA A 167 -2.64 -23.00 -18.23
CA ALA A 167 -4.01 -23.14 -17.73
C ALA A 167 -4.77 -21.80 -17.69
N LEU A 168 -4.09 -20.66 -17.87
CA LEU A 168 -4.72 -19.35 -17.88
C LEU A 168 -5.30 -19.05 -19.27
N SER A 169 -6.53 -18.56 -19.31
CA SER A 169 -7.11 -17.96 -20.51
C SER A 169 -6.41 -16.63 -20.83
N GLU A 170 -6.61 -16.13 -22.06
CA GLU A 170 -6.01 -14.86 -22.44
C GLU A 170 -6.46 -13.69 -21.53
N THR A 171 -7.72 -13.67 -21.15
CA THR A 171 -8.30 -12.65 -20.26
C THR A 171 -7.77 -12.74 -18.84
N ASP A 172 -7.46 -13.93 -18.34
CA ASP A 172 -6.95 -14.14 -16.99
C ASP A 172 -5.59 -13.43 -16.76
N PHE A 173 -4.76 -13.32 -17.78
CA PHE A 173 -3.48 -12.62 -17.66
C PHE A 173 -3.64 -11.13 -17.36
N PHE A 174 -4.74 -10.52 -17.80
CA PHE A 174 -5.02 -9.09 -17.63
C PHE A 174 -5.88 -8.78 -16.41
N ASP A 175 -6.45 -9.80 -15.76
CA ASP A 175 -7.14 -9.64 -14.48
C ASP A 175 -6.09 -9.41 -13.37
N PRO A 176 -6.13 -8.28 -12.65
CA PRO A 176 -5.12 -7.96 -11.65
C PRO A 176 -5.09 -8.97 -10.49
N PHE A 177 -6.22 -9.55 -10.10
CA PHE A 177 -6.28 -10.55 -9.03
C PHE A 177 -5.69 -11.89 -9.46
N VAL A 178 -5.98 -12.31 -10.68
CA VAL A 178 -5.41 -13.54 -11.25
C VAL A 178 -3.91 -13.36 -11.46
N SER A 179 -3.50 -12.23 -12.07
CA SER A 179 -2.09 -11.92 -12.31
C SER A 179 -1.30 -11.85 -11.01
N SER A 180 -1.83 -11.18 -9.97
CA SER A 180 -1.20 -11.10 -8.63
C SER A 180 -1.09 -12.48 -7.98
N LYS A 181 -2.15 -13.28 -8.03
CA LYS A 181 -2.14 -14.64 -7.47
C LYS A 181 -1.00 -15.50 -8.03
N TYR A 182 -0.88 -15.54 -9.34
CA TYR A 182 0.16 -16.36 -9.99
C TYR A 182 1.54 -15.74 -9.89
N GLY A 183 1.64 -14.40 -9.96
CA GLY A 183 2.89 -13.67 -9.79
C GLY A 183 3.48 -13.85 -8.40
N MET A 184 2.68 -13.66 -7.35
CA MET A 184 3.13 -13.84 -5.95
C MET A 184 3.44 -15.30 -5.63
N SER A 185 2.63 -16.24 -6.12
CA SER A 185 2.95 -17.67 -5.95
C SER A 185 4.26 -18.06 -6.62
N HIS A 186 4.55 -17.50 -7.80
CA HIS A 186 5.82 -17.73 -8.49
C HIS A 186 6.99 -17.07 -7.78
N LEU A 187 6.83 -15.84 -7.29
CA LEU A 187 7.85 -15.17 -6.48
C LEU A 187 8.16 -15.96 -5.19
N LYS A 188 7.14 -16.42 -4.48
CA LYS A 188 7.31 -17.25 -3.27
C LYS A 188 8.08 -18.54 -3.57
N PHE A 189 7.76 -19.20 -4.70
CA PHE A 189 8.53 -20.37 -5.15
C PHE A 189 10.01 -20.00 -5.39
N CYS A 190 10.28 -18.87 -6.03
CA CYS A 190 11.66 -18.41 -6.26
C CYS A 190 12.39 -18.10 -4.94
N LEU A 191 11.73 -17.40 -4.00
CA LEU A 191 12.29 -17.09 -2.68
C LEU A 191 12.65 -18.36 -1.90
N ASN A 192 11.75 -19.32 -1.83
CA ASN A 192 11.98 -20.61 -1.17
C ASN A 192 13.10 -21.43 -1.85
N THR A 193 13.25 -21.26 -3.17
CA THR A 193 14.23 -22.03 -3.97
C THR A 193 15.64 -21.43 -3.90
N ALA A 194 15.73 -20.11 -3.83
CA ALA A 194 16.99 -19.37 -3.91
C ALA A 194 17.65 -19.15 -2.54
N GLY A 195 16.88 -19.06 -1.48
CA GLY A 195 17.35 -18.76 -0.12
C GLY A 195 17.74 -17.30 0.12
N ASN A 196 17.68 -16.45 -0.90
CA ASN A 196 17.87 -15.00 -0.80
C ASN A 196 17.09 -14.28 -1.90
N GLU A 197 16.78 -13.01 -1.67
CA GLU A 197 15.93 -12.20 -2.52
C GLU A 197 16.53 -11.93 -3.90
N VAL A 198 17.82 -11.58 -3.96
CA VAL A 198 18.51 -11.29 -5.22
C VAL A 198 18.47 -12.46 -6.18
N SER A 199 18.81 -13.64 -5.70
CA SER A 199 18.76 -14.86 -6.51
C SER A 199 17.32 -15.24 -6.87
N ALA A 200 16.35 -14.98 -5.98
CA ALA A 200 14.94 -15.21 -6.23
C ALA A 200 14.41 -14.32 -7.38
N LEU A 201 14.71 -13.04 -7.34
CA LEU A 201 14.36 -12.10 -8.40
C LEU A 201 15.04 -12.45 -9.72
N ALA A 202 16.30 -12.85 -9.68
CA ALA A 202 17.00 -13.37 -10.86
C ALA A 202 16.33 -14.64 -11.42
N MET A 203 15.88 -15.56 -10.56
CA MET A 203 15.15 -16.76 -10.96
C MET A 203 13.77 -16.43 -11.54
N TYR A 204 13.08 -15.44 -10.98
CA TYR A 204 11.81 -14.95 -11.50
C TYR A 204 11.94 -14.49 -12.95
N ASN A 205 12.94 -13.64 -13.23
CA ASN A 205 13.17 -13.07 -14.56
C ASN A 205 13.82 -14.04 -15.56
N ALA A 206 14.92 -14.70 -15.17
CA ALA A 206 15.70 -15.52 -16.10
C ALA A 206 15.39 -17.02 -16.06
N GLY A 207 14.63 -17.45 -15.06
CA GLY A 207 14.33 -18.84 -14.78
C GLY A 207 15.40 -19.53 -13.92
N THR A 208 14.92 -20.42 -13.03
CA THR A 208 15.71 -21.15 -12.04
C THR A 208 16.92 -21.88 -12.66
N GLY A 209 16.74 -22.50 -13.83
CA GLY A 209 17.80 -23.25 -14.49
C GLY A 209 19.00 -22.39 -14.90
N ARG A 210 18.78 -21.18 -15.42
CA ARG A 210 19.87 -20.25 -15.77
C ARG A 210 20.65 -19.77 -14.57
N VAL A 211 19.95 -19.38 -13.52
CA VAL A 211 20.59 -18.88 -12.29
C VAL A 211 21.43 -19.98 -11.65
N ARG A 212 20.87 -21.19 -11.48
CA ARG A 212 21.61 -22.33 -10.90
C ARG A 212 22.82 -22.78 -11.72
N SER A 213 22.80 -22.58 -13.02
CA SER A 213 23.94 -22.92 -13.90
C SER A 213 24.95 -21.78 -14.09
N ASN A 214 24.86 -20.72 -13.27
CA ASN A 214 25.71 -19.52 -13.36
C ASN A 214 25.68 -18.85 -14.76
N LYS A 215 24.52 -18.84 -15.41
CA LYS A 215 24.29 -18.24 -16.75
C LYS A 215 23.31 -17.08 -16.67
N THR A 216 23.32 -16.34 -15.58
CA THR A 216 22.43 -15.16 -15.39
C THR A 216 22.85 -14.05 -16.34
N PRO A 217 21.96 -13.56 -17.23
CA PRO A 217 22.28 -12.46 -18.14
C PRO A 217 22.50 -11.14 -17.39
N GLN A 218 23.30 -10.23 -17.96
CA GLN A 218 23.47 -8.87 -17.42
C GLN A 218 22.14 -8.12 -17.31
N SER A 219 21.26 -8.27 -18.30
CA SER A 219 19.90 -7.67 -18.25
C SER A 219 19.09 -8.11 -17.05
N THR A 220 19.29 -9.33 -16.57
CA THR A 220 18.63 -9.82 -15.35
C THR A 220 19.23 -9.18 -14.10
N LEU A 221 20.54 -8.94 -14.07
CA LEU A 221 21.16 -8.22 -12.95
C LEU A 221 20.65 -6.77 -12.86
N ASN A 222 20.54 -6.10 -14.01
CA ASN A 222 19.95 -4.75 -14.07
C ASN A 222 18.46 -4.75 -13.63
N TYR A 223 17.71 -5.77 -14.01
CA TYR A 223 16.33 -5.95 -13.56
C TYR A 223 16.25 -6.10 -12.04
N VAL A 224 17.11 -6.94 -11.43
CA VAL A 224 17.18 -7.10 -9.97
C VAL A 224 17.52 -5.77 -9.29
N GLY A 225 18.52 -5.06 -9.82
CA GLY A 225 18.92 -3.75 -9.29
C GLY A 225 17.77 -2.73 -9.28
N LYS A 226 16.99 -2.67 -10.37
CA LYS A 226 15.78 -1.80 -10.43
C LYS A 226 14.77 -2.12 -9.34
N ILE A 227 14.44 -3.40 -9.15
CA ILE A 227 13.49 -3.82 -8.12
C ILE A 227 13.99 -3.43 -6.73
N MET A 228 15.25 -3.74 -6.42
CA MET A 228 15.82 -3.47 -5.10
C MET A 228 15.91 -1.98 -4.79
N SER A 229 16.29 -1.16 -5.78
CA SER A 229 16.31 0.30 -5.62
C SER A 229 14.91 0.86 -5.37
N TYR A 230 13.92 0.40 -6.13
CA TYR A 230 12.54 0.84 -5.95
C TYR A 230 11.95 0.35 -4.61
N GLN A 231 12.28 -0.88 -4.20
CA GLN A 231 11.91 -1.43 -2.90
C GLN A 231 12.47 -0.58 -1.75
N LYS A 232 13.76 -0.24 -1.79
CA LYS A 232 14.39 0.63 -0.79
C LYS A 232 13.68 1.98 -0.69
N MET A 233 13.33 2.58 -1.82
CA MET A 233 12.56 3.82 -1.85
C MET A 233 11.18 3.65 -1.21
N LEU A 234 10.46 2.58 -1.53
CA LEU A 234 9.15 2.31 -0.92
C LEU A 234 9.25 2.08 0.59
N ASP A 235 10.26 1.34 1.05
CA ASP A 235 10.51 1.10 2.48
C ASP A 235 10.73 2.43 3.22
N GLN A 236 11.55 3.33 2.67
CA GLN A 236 11.80 4.65 3.26
C GLN A 236 10.52 5.50 3.32
N LEU A 237 9.78 5.60 2.21
CA LEU A 237 8.54 6.35 2.17
C LEU A 237 7.48 5.78 3.11
N PHE A 238 7.38 4.45 3.17
CA PHE A 238 6.46 3.77 4.07
C PHE A 238 6.79 4.04 5.53
N GLU A 239 8.06 3.96 5.89
CA GLU A 239 8.54 4.27 7.24
C GLU A 239 8.19 5.71 7.62
N GLU A 240 8.48 6.67 6.76
CA GLU A 240 8.23 8.09 7.01
C GLU A 240 6.74 8.43 7.09
N GLN A 241 5.90 7.84 6.25
CA GLN A 241 4.49 8.25 6.09
C GLN A 241 3.50 7.40 6.88
N VAL A 242 3.85 6.17 7.19
CA VAL A 242 2.95 5.20 7.82
C VAL A 242 3.54 4.62 9.11
N ALA A 243 4.68 3.93 9.04
CA ALA A 243 5.17 3.14 10.17
C ALA A 243 5.50 4.00 11.39
N SER A 244 6.20 5.12 11.22
CA SER A 244 6.56 6.05 12.29
C SER A 244 5.33 6.58 13.05
N TYR A 245 4.20 6.77 12.38
CA TYR A 245 2.97 7.21 13.03
C TYR A 245 2.41 6.13 13.96
N PHE A 246 2.40 4.88 13.56
CA PHE A 246 1.87 3.78 14.37
C PHE A 246 2.83 3.34 15.47
N GLU A 247 4.13 3.42 15.29
CA GLU A 247 5.13 3.11 16.31
C GLU A 247 5.00 4.05 17.52
N THR A 248 4.79 5.35 17.27
CA THR A 248 4.58 6.34 18.34
C THR A 248 3.27 6.13 19.10
N GLN A 249 2.25 5.54 18.49
CA GLN A 249 0.96 5.25 19.10
C GLN A 249 0.95 3.92 19.91
N ILE A 250 1.78 2.95 19.52
CA ILE A 250 1.86 1.62 20.14
C ILE A 250 2.78 1.64 21.38
N THR A 251 3.61 2.67 21.57
CA THR A 251 4.53 2.80 22.70
C THR A 251 4.16 3.95 23.67
N PRO A 252 2.98 3.97 24.29
CA PRO A 252 2.79 4.78 25.48
C PRO A 252 3.25 3.96 26.70
N GLY A 253 4.53 4.06 27.05
CA GLY A 253 4.97 3.74 28.39
C GLY A 253 5.86 2.53 28.63
N ILE A 254 6.59 2.00 27.65
CA ILE A 254 7.72 1.12 27.93
C ILE A 254 9.00 1.95 27.94
N THR A 255 9.24 2.64 29.06
CA THR A 255 10.59 3.09 29.40
C THR A 255 11.39 1.84 29.73
N VAL A 256 12.13 1.30 28.76
CA VAL A 256 13.15 0.29 29.05
C VAL A 256 14.26 1.01 29.80
N ALA A 257 14.22 0.90 31.14
CA ALA A 257 15.33 1.29 31.96
C ALA A 257 16.51 0.37 31.66
N TYR A 258 17.43 0.84 30.81
CA TYR A 258 18.76 0.22 30.73
C TYR A 258 19.46 0.43 32.06
N ALA A 259 19.41 -0.59 32.91
CA ALA A 259 20.27 -0.66 34.09
C ALA A 259 21.74 -0.72 33.61
N ARG A 260 22.56 0.15 34.22
CA ARG A 260 23.99 0.30 34.05
C ARG A 260 24.76 -0.97 34.40
#